data_63b3034b1f3e856e89eda03be7ff6584
#
_entry.id   63b3034b1f3e856e89eda03be7ff6584
#
_cell.length_a   1.000
_cell.length_b   1.000
_cell.length_c   1.000
_cell.angle_alpha   90.00
_cell.angle_beta   90.00
_cell.angle_gamma   90.00
#
_symmetry.space_group_name_H-M   'P 1'
#
loop_
_entity.id
_entity.type
_entity.pdbx_description
1 polymer ?
#
loop_
_entity_poly.entity_id
_entity_poly.type
_entity_poly.pdbx_seq_one_letter_code
_entity_poly.pdbx_strand_id
1 'polypeptide(L)'
;MNSSIGKFFVAACLLLGGLLYFTWMHFLDDFYRQQIPAEVEVGAMLYADSGIRGGCGSAIFALGPRSKAQLVLSGKRALAGARLESVDERGPGISKDWKETPYIYRDKEFRAESYWSTLSCSWISRTRYDTIMGALDKPGSFFRQYKEGVTLVIPSADLVVYLFF
;
A
#
# COMPACT_ATOMS: atom_id res chain seq x y z
N MET A 1 -31.55 -11.47 -40.38
CA MET A 1 -32.14 -10.79 -39.20
C MET A 1 -31.39 -11.01 -37.87
N ASN A 2 -30.32 -11.80 -37.79
CA ASN A 2 -29.68 -12.18 -36.51
C ASN A 2 -28.41 -11.38 -36.13
N SER A 3 -27.92 -10.48 -36.99
CA SER A 3 -26.65 -9.74 -36.72
C SER A 3 -26.79 -8.66 -35.66
N SER A 4 -27.94 -8.02 -35.53
CA SER A 4 -28.16 -6.91 -34.59
C SER A 4 -28.30 -7.38 -33.16
N ILE A 5 -28.96 -8.50 -32.92
CA ILE A 5 -29.15 -9.08 -31.57
C ILE A 5 -27.80 -9.47 -30.97
N GLY A 6 -26.92 -10.11 -31.75
CA GLY A 6 -25.58 -10.47 -31.31
C GLY A 6 -24.73 -9.25 -30.90
N LYS A 7 -24.82 -8.16 -31.66
CA LYS A 7 -24.11 -6.92 -31.34
C LYS A 7 -24.61 -6.28 -30.04
N PHE A 8 -25.92 -6.26 -29.79
CA PHE A 8 -26.51 -5.76 -28.55
C PHE A 8 -26.08 -6.60 -27.35
N PHE A 9 -26.05 -7.92 -27.48
CA PHE A 9 -25.63 -8.82 -26.41
C PHE A 9 -24.15 -8.61 -26.06
N VAL A 10 -23.26 -8.52 -27.04
CA VAL A 10 -21.83 -8.23 -26.80
C VAL A 10 -21.65 -6.86 -26.13
N ALA A 11 -22.33 -5.82 -26.59
CA ALA A 11 -22.27 -4.52 -25.97
C ALA A 11 -22.75 -4.51 -24.52
N ALA A 12 -23.86 -5.21 -24.22
CA ALA A 12 -24.36 -5.36 -22.87
C ALA A 12 -23.39 -6.10 -21.95
N CYS A 13 -22.74 -7.16 -22.43
CA CYS A 13 -21.72 -7.91 -21.67
C CYS A 13 -20.49 -7.04 -21.38
N LEU A 14 -20.04 -6.24 -22.34
CA LEU A 14 -18.90 -5.33 -22.13
C LEU A 14 -19.24 -4.22 -21.13
N LEU A 15 -20.44 -3.64 -21.19
CA LEU A 15 -20.88 -2.65 -20.21
C LEU A 15 -21.02 -3.22 -18.81
N LEU A 16 -21.61 -4.41 -18.66
CA LEU A 16 -21.73 -5.10 -17.38
C LEU A 16 -20.35 -5.46 -16.81
N GLY A 17 -19.47 -6.01 -17.63
CA GLY A 17 -18.10 -6.34 -17.25
C GLY A 17 -17.30 -5.11 -16.82
N GLY A 18 -17.44 -4.00 -17.56
CA GLY A 18 -16.83 -2.73 -17.21
C GLY A 18 -17.35 -2.17 -15.88
N LEU A 19 -18.67 -2.22 -15.66
CA LEU A 19 -19.27 -1.77 -14.40
C LEU A 19 -18.81 -2.61 -13.20
N LEU A 20 -18.80 -3.94 -13.34
CA LEU A 20 -18.33 -4.85 -12.30
C LEU A 20 -16.84 -4.60 -11.98
N TYR A 21 -16.01 -4.43 -13.00
CA TYR A 21 -14.60 -4.11 -12.82
C TYR A 21 -14.40 -2.78 -12.10
N PHE A 22 -15.13 -1.74 -12.49
CA PHE A 22 -15.06 -0.42 -11.84
C PHE A 22 -15.48 -0.49 -10.37
N THR A 23 -16.60 -1.17 -10.09
CA THR A 23 -17.09 -1.36 -8.72
C THR A 23 -16.07 -2.12 -7.87
N TRP A 24 -15.47 -3.16 -8.44
CA TRP A 24 -14.42 -3.95 -7.76
C TRP A 24 -13.17 -3.10 -7.44
N MET A 25 -12.70 -2.31 -8.40
CA MET A 25 -11.54 -1.43 -8.19
C MET A 25 -11.83 -0.35 -7.14
N HIS A 26 -13.05 0.18 -7.12
CA HIS A 26 -13.46 1.16 -6.11
C HIS A 26 -13.51 0.52 -4.72
N PHE A 27 -14.05 -0.68 -4.61
CA PHE A 27 -14.06 -1.44 -3.36
C PHE A 27 -12.64 -1.71 -2.84
N LEU A 28 -11.71 -2.11 -3.71
CA LEU A 28 -10.32 -2.32 -3.33
C LEU A 28 -9.64 -1.02 -2.87
N ASP A 29 -9.89 0.10 -3.55
CA ASP A 29 -9.35 1.41 -3.17
C ASP A 29 -9.81 1.80 -1.76
N ASP A 30 -11.11 1.73 -1.50
CA ASP A 30 -11.68 2.04 -0.18
C ASP A 30 -11.16 1.09 0.91
N PHE A 31 -11.10 -0.21 0.62
CA PHE A 31 -10.60 -1.22 1.56
C PHE A 31 -9.15 -0.95 1.97
N TYR A 32 -8.26 -0.71 1.01
CA TYR A 32 -6.85 -0.49 1.33
C TYR A 32 -6.56 0.90 1.90
N ARG A 33 -7.35 1.92 1.55
CA ARG A 33 -7.24 3.25 2.19
C ARG A 33 -7.49 3.19 3.69
N GLN A 34 -8.42 2.37 4.13
CA GLN A 34 -8.71 2.18 5.55
C GLN A 34 -7.58 1.53 6.33
N GLN A 35 -6.64 0.87 5.65
CA GLN A 35 -5.44 0.28 6.27
C GLN A 35 -4.29 1.30 6.43
N ILE A 36 -4.41 2.46 5.82
CA ILE A 36 -3.40 3.52 5.91
C ILE A 36 -3.81 4.51 7.00
N PRO A 37 -2.87 4.92 7.88
CA PRO A 37 -3.16 5.93 8.89
C PRO A 37 -3.75 7.19 8.30
N ALA A 38 -4.83 7.73 8.91
CA ALA A 38 -5.59 8.86 8.39
C ALA A 38 -4.76 10.14 8.21
N GLU A 39 -3.67 10.27 8.96
CA GLU A 39 -2.74 11.40 8.88
C GLU A 39 -1.81 11.33 7.68
N VAL A 40 -1.71 10.16 7.05
CA VAL A 40 -0.99 10.01 5.79
C VAL A 40 -1.97 10.23 4.64
N GLU A 41 -1.94 11.43 4.08
CA GLU A 41 -2.74 11.73 2.90
C GLU A 41 -2.24 10.89 1.71
N VAL A 42 -3.15 10.13 1.12
CA VAL A 42 -2.89 9.34 -0.08
C VAL A 42 -3.71 9.87 -1.25
N GLY A 43 -3.09 9.87 -2.42
CA GLY A 43 -3.72 10.20 -3.69
C GLY A 43 -4.35 8.97 -4.36
N ALA A 44 -4.20 8.89 -5.69
CA ALA A 44 -4.74 7.77 -6.46
C ALA A 44 -4.09 6.43 -6.07
N MET A 45 -4.87 5.36 -6.08
CA MET A 45 -4.36 4.00 -6.02
C MET A 45 -3.67 3.67 -7.36
N LEU A 46 -2.39 3.31 -7.28
CA LEU A 46 -1.55 2.99 -8.44
C LEU A 46 -1.46 1.49 -8.71
N TYR A 47 -1.71 0.70 -7.69
CA TYR A 47 -1.70 -0.76 -7.75
C TYR A 47 -2.37 -1.33 -6.50
N ALA A 48 -3.07 -2.44 -6.65
CA ALA A 48 -3.52 -3.29 -5.54
C ALA A 48 -3.49 -4.75 -5.98
N ASP A 49 -3.00 -5.60 -5.10
CA ASP A 49 -3.14 -7.04 -5.24
C ASP A 49 -4.47 -7.48 -4.62
N SER A 50 -5.14 -8.44 -5.25
CA SER A 50 -6.43 -8.93 -4.75
C SER A 50 -6.31 -9.81 -3.50
N GLY A 51 -5.10 -10.13 -3.05
CA GLY A 51 -4.88 -11.02 -1.90
C GLY A 51 -5.30 -12.48 -2.12
N ILE A 52 -5.81 -12.81 -3.30
CA ILE A 52 -6.40 -14.13 -3.63
C ILE A 52 -5.33 -15.24 -3.63
N ARG A 53 -4.06 -14.89 -3.73
CA ARG A 53 -2.95 -15.84 -3.89
C ARG A 53 -2.09 -15.98 -2.64
N GLY A 54 -2.64 -16.52 -1.56
CA GLY A 54 -1.79 -16.99 -0.47
C GLY A 54 -1.56 -16.04 0.71
N GLY A 55 -2.41 -15.03 0.88
CA GLY A 55 -2.41 -14.22 2.10
C GLY A 55 -1.34 -13.12 2.16
N CYS A 56 -0.55 -12.90 1.11
CA CYS A 56 0.38 -11.79 1.02
C CYS A 56 0.20 -10.97 -0.25
N GLY A 57 0.52 -9.67 -0.17
CA GLY A 57 0.41 -8.76 -1.31
C GLY A 57 0.69 -7.31 -0.95
N SER A 58 0.42 -6.39 -1.88
CA SER A 58 0.61 -4.96 -1.66
C SER A 58 -0.49 -4.11 -2.27
N ALA A 59 -0.72 -2.95 -1.67
CA ALA A 59 -1.43 -1.84 -2.28
C ALA A 59 -0.49 -0.62 -2.33
N ILE A 60 -0.47 0.08 -3.44
CA ILE A 60 0.43 1.20 -3.68
C ILE A 60 -0.40 2.42 -4.08
N PHE A 61 -0.17 3.51 -3.38
CA PHE A 61 -0.83 4.79 -3.59
C PHE A 61 0.19 5.88 -3.92
N ALA A 62 -0.25 6.90 -4.62
CA ALA A 62 0.50 8.15 -4.68
C ALA A 62 0.50 8.80 -3.29
N LEU A 63 1.64 9.35 -2.87
CA LEU A 63 1.71 10.17 -1.66
C LEU A 63 1.00 11.51 -1.92
N GLY A 64 0.08 11.89 -1.03
CA GLY A 64 -0.61 13.15 -1.13
C GLY A 64 0.30 14.36 -0.93
N PRO A 65 0.04 15.48 -1.62
CA PRO A 65 0.92 16.65 -1.61
C PRO A 65 1.09 17.26 -0.22
N ARG A 66 0.05 17.24 0.60
CA ARG A 66 0.11 17.74 1.98
C ARG A 66 1.06 16.91 2.84
N SER A 67 0.92 15.58 2.81
CA SER A 67 1.81 14.68 3.55
C SER A 67 3.25 14.80 3.06
N LYS A 68 3.47 14.91 1.75
CA LYS A 68 4.80 15.15 1.19
C LYS A 68 5.43 16.43 1.73
N ALA A 69 4.69 17.54 1.69
CA ALA A 69 5.19 18.82 2.20
C ALA A 69 5.53 18.76 3.70
N GLN A 70 4.66 18.13 4.50
CA GLN A 70 4.90 17.96 5.93
C GLN A 70 6.11 17.09 6.23
N LEU A 71 6.33 16.02 5.48
CA LEU A 71 7.48 15.12 5.64
C LEU A 71 8.80 15.82 5.28
N VAL A 72 8.81 16.64 4.25
CA VAL A 72 9.99 17.45 3.88
C VAL A 72 10.34 18.45 4.98
N LEU A 73 9.34 19.09 5.60
CA LEU A 73 9.56 20.11 6.64
C LEU A 73 9.89 19.52 8.01
N SER A 74 9.26 18.42 8.39
CA SER A 74 9.27 17.92 9.77
C SER A 74 9.78 16.49 9.90
N GLY A 75 10.09 15.81 8.78
CA GLY A 75 10.51 14.42 8.77
C GLY A 75 9.53 13.51 9.49
N LYS A 76 10.04 12.58 10.28
CA LYS A 76 9.24 11.62 11.07
C LYS A 76 8.20 12.30 11.99
N ARG A 77 8.44 13.53 12.44
CA ARG A 77 7.51 14.26 13.32
C ARG A 77 6.16 14.54 12.64
N ALA A 78 6.13 14.65 11.33
CA ALA A 78 4.89 14.80 10.57
C ALA A 78 3.94 13.60 10.73
N LEU A 79 4.48 12.43 11.06
CA LEU A 79 3.75 11.18 11.26
C LEU A 79 3.44 10.91 12.75
N ALA A 80 3.89 11.79 13.65
CA ALA A 80 3.59 11.67 15.08
C ALA A 80 2.12 12.02 15.32
N GLY A 81 1.33 11.07 15.78
CA GLY A 81 -0.11 11.20 15.96
C GLY A 81 -0.95 10.35 15.01
N ALA A 82 -0.32 9.77 14.00
CA ALA A 82 -0.95 8.82 13.09
C ALA A 82 -1.45 7.58 13.84
N ARG A 83 -2.69 7.62 14.30
CA ARG A 83 -3.33 6.52 15.03
C ARG A 83 -4.36 5.85 14.12
N LEU A 84 -4.20 4.56 13.87
CA LEU A 84 -5.30 3.77 13.30
C LEU A 84 -6.29 3.46 14.42
N GLU A 85 -7.51 3.98 14.31
CA GLU A 85 -8.56 3.73 15.31
C GLU A 85 -9.02 2.26 15.35
N SER A 86 -8.75 1.49 14.29
CA SER A 86 -9.33 0.16 14.09
C SER A 86 -8.39 -1.03 14.33
N VAL A 87 -7.09 -0.82 14.61
CA VAL A 87 -6.15 -1.94 14.77
C VAL A 87 -5.96 -2.27 16.24
N ASP A 88 -6.29 -3.49 16.63
CA ASP A 88 -5.95 -4.04 17.95
C ASP A 88 -4.41 -4.08 18.10
N GLU A 89 -3.89 -3.09 18.84
CA GLU A 89 -2.46 -2.86 19.03
C GLU A 89 -1.82 -3.88 20.01
N ARG A 90 -2.52 -4.95 20.38
CA ARG A 90 -2.10 -5.93 21.40
C ARG A 90 -1.46 -7.18 20.80
N GLY A 91 -0.34 -7.03 20.08
CA GLY A 91 0.43 -8.19 19.58
C GLY A 91 1.93 -8.00 19.75
N PRO A 92 2.71 -9.07 19.96
CA PRO A 92 4.16 -8.99 19.95
C PRO A 92 4.64 -8.56 18.56
N GLY A 93 5.56 -7.61 18.51
CA GLY A 93 6.15 -7.12 17.25
C GLY A 93 5.47 -5.90 16.64
N ILE A 94 4.35 -5.40 17.17
CA ILE A 94 3.70 -4.19 16.69
C ILE A 94 4.46 -2.96 17.16
N SER A 95 4.93 -2.14 16.22
CA SER A 95 5.56 -0.86 16.54
C SER A 95 4.51 0.24 16.56
N LYS A 96 4.30 0.87 17.72
CA LYS A 96 3.44 2.06 17.84
C LYS A 96 4.02 3.26 17.12
N ASP A 97 5.33 3.26 16.90
CA ASP A 97 6.06 4.38 16.36
C ASP A 97 6.51 4.14 14.93
N TRP A 98 6.48 5.20 14.16
CA TRP A 98 7.12 5.23 12.85
C TRP A 98 8.63 5.10 13.00
N LYS A 99 9.22 4.27 12.16
CA LYS A 99 10.68 4.09 12.06
C LYS A 99 11.16 4.62 10.73
N GLU A 100 12.39 5.11 10.71
CA GLU A 100 13.02 5.61 9.49
C GLU A 100 13.93 4.54 8.88
N THR A 101 14.04 4.54 7.58
CA THR A 101 14.97 3.69 6.82
C THR A 101 16.38 4.33 6.77
N PRO A 102 17.47 3.56 6.54
CA PRO A 102 17.50 2.11 6.51
C PRO A 102 17.29 1.52 7.90
N TYR A 103 16.50 0.47 7.98
CA TYR A 103 16.27 -0.18 9.26
C TYR A 103 17.27 -1.30 9.46
N ILE A 104 18.30 -1.02 10.28
CA ILE A 104 19.28 -2.02 10.70
C ILE A 104 18.75 -2.73 11.93
N TYR A 105 18.41 -3.96 11.74
CA TYR A 105 17.86 -4.82 12.77
C TYR A 105 18.89 -5.21 13.82
N ARG A 106 18.59 -4.97 15.10
CA ARG A 106 19.43 -5.44 16.22
C ARG A 106 18.85 -6.65 16.97
N ASP A 107 17.58 -6.95 16.82
CA ASP A 107 16.91 -8.05 17.52
C ASP A 107 16.49 -9.17 16.56
N LYS A 108 16.85 -10.41 16.90
CA LYS A 108 16.64 -11.61 16.08
C LYS A 108 15.16 -11.95 15.80
N GLU A 109 14.24 -11.34 16.51
CA GLU A 109 12.79 -11.61 16.38
C GLU A 109 12.12 -10.88 15.23
N PHE A 110 12.80 -9.91 14.62
CA PHE A 110 12.23 -9.06 13.60
C PHE A 110 13.03 -9.10 12.30
N ARG A 111 12.61 -9.91 11.36
CA ARG A 111 13.25 -9.97 10.05
C ARG A 111 12.65 -8.93 9.12
N ALA A 112 13.29 -7.77 8.97
CA ALA A 112 12.96 -6.80 7.92
C ALA A 112 12.85 -7.46 6.54
N GLU A 113 13.67 -8.48 6.28
CA GLU A 113 13.61 -9.32 5.08
C GLU A 113 12.25 -9.97 4.84
N SER A 114 11.50 -10.34 5.89
CA SER A 114 10.18 -10.97 5.69
C SER A 114 9.13 -9.99 5.18
N TYR A 115 9.24 -8.70 5.48
CA TYR A 115 8.32 -7.68 4.95
C TYR A 115 8.64 -7.32 3.51
N TRP A 116 9.92 -7.31 3.19
CA TRP A 116 10.38 -7.04 1.83
C TRP A 116 10.10 -8.22 0.92
N SER A 117 10.16 -9.45 1.44
CA SER A 117 9.74 -10.65 0.70
C SER A 117 8.26 -10.61 0.33
N THR A 118 7.42 -9.88 1.10
CA THR A 118 6.01 -9.68 0.78
C THR A 118 5.80 -8.90 -0.52
N LEU A 119 6.72 -7.99 -0.87
CA LEU A 119 6.71 -7.35 -2.18
C LEU A 119 6.91 -8.34 -3.33
N SER A 120 7.60 -9.44 -3.11
CA SER A 120 7.79 -10.50 -4.12
C SER A 120 6.53 -11.30 -4.39
N CYS A 121 5.56 -11.30 -3.47
CA CYS A 121 4.22 -11.87 -3.70
C CYS A 121 3.38 -11.02 -4.66
N SER A 122 3.74 -9.74 -4.82
CA SER A 122 2.99 -8.78 -5.61
C SER A 122 3.45 -8.78 -7.06
N TRP A 123 2.49 -8.63 -7.98
CA TRP A 123 2.77 -8.57 -9.43
C TRP A 123 3.08 -7.16 -9.89
N ILE A 124 3.89 -6.44 -9.11
CA ILE A 124 4.34 -5.10 -9.50
C ILE A 124 5.44 -5.18 -10.56
N SER A 125 5.57 -4.13 -11.36
CA SER A 125 6.65 -4.04 -12.34
C SER A 125 8.02 -4.05 -11.66
N ARG A 126 9.01 -4.63 -12.32
CA ARG A 126 10.39 -4.65 -11.83
C ARG A 126 10.91 -3.27 -11.47
N THR A 127 10.64 -2.27 -12.31
CA THR A 127 11.04 -0.88 -12.05
C THR A 127 10.44 -0.35 -10.74
N ARG A 128 9.16 -0.62 -10.48
CA ARG A 128 8.51 -0.17 -9.24
C ARG A 128 9.07 -0.89 -8.02
N TYR A 129 9.32 -2.20 -8.14
CA TYR A 129 9.99 -2.98 -7.11
C TYR A 129 11.36 -2.38 -6.76
N ASP A 130 12.21 -2.16 -7.77
CA ASP A 130 13.56 -1.62 -7.58
C ASP A 130 13.53 -0.20 -7.00
N THR A 131 12.53 0.62 -7.37
CA THR A 131 12.32 1.95 -6.79
C THR A 131 12.02 1.87 -5.29
N ILE A 132 11.10 0.99 -4.90
CA ILE A 132 10.73 0.80 -3.49
C ILE A 132 11.93 0.27 -2.72
N MET A 133 12.56 -0.80 -3.17
CA MET A 133 13.71 -1.40 -2.50
C MET A 133 14.88 -0.42 -2.37
N GLY A 134 15.20 0.30 -3.43
CA GLY A 134 16.25 1.31 -3.40
C GLY A 134 15.98 2.51 -2.47
N ALA A 135 14.71 2.81 -2.20
CA ALA A 135 14.34 3.82 -1.22
C ALA A 135 14.47 3.31 0.22
N LEU A 136 14.31 2.01 0.44
CA LEU A 136 14.42 1.39 1.77
C LEU A 136 15.88 1.25 2.24
N ASP A 137 16.80 1.21 1.30
CA ASP A 137 18.25 1.18 1.59
C ASP A 137 18.82 2.56 1.94
N LYS A 138 18.01 3.61 1.85
CA LYS A 138 18.41 5.00 2.06
C LYS A 138 17.59 5.66 3.17
N PRO A 139 18.15 6.66 3.87
CA PRO A 139 17.36 7.46 4.81
C PRO A 139 16.27 8.27 4.11
N GLY A 140 15.24 8.65 4.88
CA GLY A 140 14.18 9.53 4.40
C GLY A 140 12.90 8.82 3.95
N SER A 141 12.84 7.50 4.09
CA SER A 141 11.56 6.76 4.04
C SER A 141 11.16 6.33 5.44
N PHE A 142 9.86 6.11 5.64
CA PHE A 142 9.32 5.81 6.96
C PHE A 142 8.43 4.58 6.87
N PHE A 143 8.41 3.77 7.94
CA PHE A 143 7.52 2.63 8.01
C PHE A 143 6.93 2.45 9.41
N ARG A 144 5.74 1.88 9.44
CA ARG A 144 5.05 1.46 10.65
C ARG A 144 4.49 0.07 10.43
N GLN A 145 4.71 -0.79 11.43
CA GLN A 145 4.26 -2.16 11.39
C GLN A 145 2.98 -2.35 12.19
N TYR A 146 2.10 -3.18 11.66
CA TYR A 146 0.86 -3.64 12.27
C TYR A 146 0.86 -5.17 12.37
N LYS A 147 -0.17 -5.71 13.00
CA LYS A 147 -0.35 -7.16 13.14
C LYS A 147 -0.41 -7.88 11.78
N GLU A 148 -1.07 -7.27 10.81
CA GLU A 148 -1.39 -7.88 9.52
C GLU A 148 -0.65 -7.21 8.34
N GLY A 149 0.30 -6.33 8.63
CA GLY A 149 0.99 -5.65 7.55
C GLY A 149 1.95 -4.53 7.96
N VAL A 150 2.44 -3.84 6.96
CA VAL A 150 3.35 -2.69 7.10
C VAL A 150 2.91 -1.58 6.17
N THR A 151 2.82 -0.35 6.68
CA THR A 151 2.72 0.85 5.84
C THR A 151 4.09 1.48 5.68
N LEU A 152 4.47 1.73 4.43
CA LEU A 152 5.68 2.45 4.04
C LEU A 152 5.29 3.79 3.45
N VAL A 153 5.99 4.84 3.83
CA VAL A 153 5.89 6.17 3.22
C VAL A 153 7.24 6.51 2.61
N ILE A 154 7.28 6.71 1.30
CA ILE A 154 8.50 6.90 0.50
C ILE A 154 8.42 8.27 -0.20
N PRO A 155 8.80 9.36 0.47
CA PRO A 155 8.67 10.72 -0.08
C PRO A 155 9.49 10.94 -1.35
N SER A 156 10.64 10.27 -1.46
CA SER A 156 11.53 10.37 -2.63
C SER A 156 10.94 9.78 -3.92
N ALA A 157 9.97 8.88 -3.79
CA ALA A 157 9.30 8.24 -4.92
C ALA A 157 7.82 8.66 -5.04
N ASP A 158 7.34 9.54 -4.17
CA ASP A 158 5.94 9.95 -4.07
C ASP A 158 4.96 8.76 -3.86
N LEU A 159 5.38 7.78 -3.04
CA LEU A 159 4.62 6.55 -2.81
C LEU A 159 4.24 6.35 -1.35
N VAL A 160 3.06 5.76 -1.16
CA VAL A 160 2.67 5.06 0.06
C VAL A 160 2.39 3.62 -0.31
N VAL A 161 3.01 2.68 0.40
CA VAL A 161 2.90 1.25 0.13
C VAL A 161 2.38 0.55 1.37
N TYR A 162 1.29 -0.18 1.23
CA TYR A 162 0.79 -1.08 2.25
C TYR A 162 1.13 -2.52 1.84
N LEU A 163 1.84 -3.22 2.71
CA LEU A 163 2.18 -4.63 2.57
C LEU A 163 1.38 -5.43 3.57
N PHE A 164 0.77 -6.55 3.15
CA PHE A 164 0.01 -7.44 4.01
C PHE A 164 0.47 -8.90 3.83
N PHE A 165 0.33 -9.70 4.91
CA PHE A 165 0.75 -11.10 5.01
C PHE A 165 -0.10 -11.87 6.01
#